data_c3394dddfe0cb0548aca9c7385c7ad8f
#
_entry.id   c3394dddfe0cb0548aca9c7385c7ad8f
#
_cell.length_a   1.000
_cell.length_b   1.000
_cell.length_c   1.000
_cell.angle_alpha   90.00
_cell.angle_beta   90.00
_cell.angle_gamma   90.00
#
_symmetry.space_group_name_H-M   'P 1'
#
loop_
_entity.id
_entity.type
_entity.pdbx_description
1 polymer ?
#
loop_
_entity_poly.entity_id
_entity_poly.type
_entity_poly.pdbx_seq_one_letter_code
_entity_poly.pdbx_strand_id
1 'polypeptide(L)'
;MRFIADFHIHSRYSRATSRDMELEALALWGKKKGITLLGTGDFTHPTYFAEMRSKLEPVNEGIYELKHGERETKFILTVEVSNIFSQGGKLRKVHTLIFAPNLSAVEGINDKLRSLGKLGSDGRPIFGFSAKELVKIVLDISSECLVVPAHVWTPWFSVFGANSGFDSLEECFEEEVKHIFAIETGLSSDPEMNWRLSMLDKITLISNSDAHSPNRLGREANVFECPLDYREIIGAIRDKDPRKFLFTIEFFPQEGKYHFDGHRNCGVVFSPLQTKANDYLCPVCKKRLTIGVMHRIDEMADRAEGFIPSKSIPSIHLIPLEEIIAESLGVGVGTKAVDGEYERLIRAGGSEFAVILDLPPEELKRFASPKVLEGIIRMRQGKIHIVPGHDGVYGKISILSPKDSGEGEVSREQMSLF
;
A
#
# COMPACT_ATOMS: atom_id res chain seq x y z
N MET A 1 -8.09 21.31 -3.01
CA MET A 1 -6.60 21.31 -3.07
C MET A 1 -6.16 19.88 -3.36
N ARG A 2 -5.26 19.72 -4.36
CA ARG A 2 -4.66 18.39 -4.64
C ARG A 2 -3.60 18.08 -3.58
N PHE A 3 -3.63 16.85 -3.06
CA PHE A 3 -2.63 16.37 -2.10
C PHE A 3 -2.45 14.85 -2.18
N ILE A 4 -1.32 14.37 -1.67
CA ILE A 4 -0.96 12.95 -1.60
C ILE A 4 -1.10 12.49 -0.15
N ALA A 5 -1.68 11.30 0.04
CA ALA A 5 -1.92 10.69 1.34
C ALA A 5 -1.46 9.23 1.38
N ASP A 6 -0.82 8.83 2.48
CA ASP A 6 -0.44 7.46 2.79
C ASP A 6 -0.96 7.12 4.21
N PHE A 7 -1.94 6.23 4.28
CA PHE A 7 -2.73 6.03 5.51
C PHE A 7 -2.29 4.85 6.35
N HIS A 8 -1.51 3.92 5.76
CA HIS A 8 -1.10 2.69 6.41
C HIS A 8 0.42 2.67 6.60
N ILE A 9 0.81 3.01 7.81
CA ILE A 9 2.19 2.99 8.27
C ILE A 9 2.26 2.42 9.68
N HIS A 10 3.46 2.08 10.14
CA HIS A 10 3.69 1.60 11.49
C HIS A 10 4.59 2.55 12.28
N SER A 11 4.39 2.62 13.59
CA SER A 11 5.28 3.34 14.49
C SER A 11 6.43 2.43 14.96
N ARG A 12 7.40 3.03 15.66
CA ARG A 12 8.50 2.30 16.30
C ARG A 12 8.06 1.27 17.34
N TYR A 13 6.80 1.24 17.70
CA TYR A 13 6.23 0.27 18.64
C TYR A 13 5.73 -1.01 17.98
N SER A 14 5.65 -1.05 16.66
CA SER A 14 5.36 -2.26 15.89
C SER A 14 6.61 -3.10 15.67
N ARG A 15 6.43 -4.42 15.61
CA ARG A 15 7.51 -5.37 15.34
C ARG A 15 8.13 -5.14 13.96
N ALA A 16 9.44 -5.38 13.87
CA ALA A 16 10.23 -5.26 12.65
C ALA A 16 10.23 -3.84 12.04
N THR A 17 9.89 -2.82 12.82
CA THR A 17 9.83 -1.42 12.41
C THR A 17 11.06 -0.65 12.89
N SER A 18 11.54 0.30 12.07
CA SER A 18 12.65 1.19 12.42
C SER A 18 12.33 2.00 13.67
N ARG A 19 13.36 2.26 14.49
CA ARG A 19 13.24 3.15 15.65
C ARG A 19 12.96 4.61 15.27
N ASP A 20 13.24 4.97 14.01
CA ASP A 20 12.99 6.31 13.47
C ASP A 20 11.53 6.52 13.05
N MET A 21 10.66 5.51 13.16
CA MET A 21 9.23 5.66 12.90
C MET A 21 8.53 6.35 14.09
N GLU A 22 8.83 7.61 14.28
CA GLU A 22 8.24 8.53 15.27
C GLU A 22 7.70 9.78 14.58
N LEU A 23 6.74 10.45 15.19
CA LEU A 23 5.94 11.53 14.57
C LEU A 23 6.79 12.63 13.93
N GLU A 24 7.88 13.04 14.55
CA GLU A 24 8.77 14.10 14.05
C GLU A 24 9.52 13.64 12.78
N ALA A 25 10.05 12.43 12.79
CA ALA A 25 10.73 11.86 11.64
C ALA A 25 9.75 11.56 10.50
N LEU A 26 8.54 11.08 10.82
CA LEU A 26 7.47 10.86 9.84
C LEU A 26 7.06 12.18 9.16
N ALA A 27 6.90 13.27 9.91
CA ALA A 27 6.59 14.59 9.36
C ALA A 27 7.70 15.06 8.39
N LEU A 28 8.96 14.95 8.81
CA LEU A 28 10.11 15.33 7.98
C LEU A 28 10.19 14.52 6.68
N TRP A 29 10.00 13.20 6.77
CA TRP A 29 10.01 12.33 5.59
C TRP A 29 8.79 12.53 4.70
N GLY A 30 7.60 12.79 5.29
CA GLY A 30 6.42 13.16 4.53
C GLY A 30 6.67 14.39 3.66
N LYS A 31 7.29 15.43 4.21
CA LYS A 31 7.73 16.61 3.46
C LYS A 31 8.72 16.25 2.33
N LYS A 32 9.77 15.47 2.64
CA LYS A 32 10.75 15.03 1.63
C LYS A 32 10.10 14.26 0.49
N LYS A 33 9.15 13.38 0.81
CA LYS A 33 8.40 12.60 -0.17
C LYS A 33 7.38 13.45 -0.93
N GLY A 34 6.87 14.54 -0.36
CA GLY A 34 5.76 15.34 -0.90
C GLY A 34 4.38 14.80 -0.48
N ILE A 35 4.32 14.08 0.63
CA ILE A 35 3.09 13.55 1.23
C ILE A 35 2.53 14.59 2.19
N THR A 36 1.33 15.07 1.89
CA THR A 36 0.65 16.07 2.72
C THR A 36 -0.03 15.44 3.94
N LEU A 37 -0.53 14.20 3.82
CA LEU A 37 -1.29 13.54 4.85
C LEU A 37 -0.79 12.13 5.10
N LEU A 38 -0.36 11.85 6.34
CA LEU A 38 0.05 10.53 6.80
C LEU A 38 -0.94 9.95 7.80
N GLY A 39 -1.20 8.66 7.73
CA GLY A 39 -1.77 7.93 8.85
C GLY A 39 -0.82 8.00 10.06
N THR A 40 -1.35 8.06 11.28
CA THR A 40 -0.48 7.97 12.48
C THR A 40 0.11 6.57 12.63
N GLY A 41 -0.63 5.55 12.18
CA GLY A 41 -0.38 4.16 12.57
C GLY A 41 -0.56 3.96 14.08
N ASP A 42 -0.69 2.74 14.49
CA ASP A 42 -0.50 2.21 15.86
C ASP A 42 -1.15 2.98 17.01
N PHE A 43 -2.24 3.73 16.78
CA PHE A 43 -2.89 4.53 17.83
C PHE A 43 -3.41 3.70 19.02
N THR A 44 -3.46 2.38 18.92
CA THR A 44 -3.86 1.49 20.01
C THR A 44 -2.74 1.28 21.03
N HIS A 45 -1.47 1.48 20.64
CA HIS A 45 -0.36 1.29 21.58
C HIS A 45 -0.36 2.38 22.67
N PRO A 46 -0.43 2.05 23.98
CA PRO A 46 -0.66 3.02 25.03
C PRO A 46 0.38 4.15 25.08
N THR A 47 1.66 3.80 24.94
CA THR A 47 2.75 4.79 24.95
C THR A 47 2.69 5.69 23.73
N TYR A 48 2.44 5.13 22.55
CA TYR A 48 2.35 5.91 21.32
C TYR A 48 1.13 6.85 21.33
N PHE A 49 -0.02 6.36 21.82
CA PHE A 49 -1.20 7.22 21.97
C PHE A 49 -0.95 8.40 22.94
N ALA A 50 -0.22 8.17 24.02
CA ALA A 50 0.20 9.26 24.92
C ALA A 50 1.13 10.27 24.20
N GLU A 51 2.07 9.79 23.39
CA GLU A 51 2.93 10.66 22.55
C GLU A 51 2.08 11.48 21.56
N MET A 52 1.13 10.86 20.84
CA MET A 52 0.23 11.54 19.92
C MET A 52 -0.54 12.66 20.61
N ARG A 53 -1.14 12.41 21.78
CA ARG A 53 -1.87 13.43 22.56
C ARG A 53 -0.98 14.58 23.02
N SER A 54 0.27 14.31 23.30
CA SER A 54 1.22 15.34 23.75
C SER A 54 1.78 16.18 22.61
N LYS A 55 2.03 15.58 21.44
CA LYS A 55 2.78 16.17 20.33
C LYS A 55 1.89 16.72 19.21
N LEU A 56 0.67 16.21 19.04
CA LEU A 56 -0.25 16.62 17.98
C LEU A 56 -1.25 17.67 18.47
N GLU A 57 -1.62 18.58 17.58
CA GLU A 57 -2.73 19.52 17.74
C GLU A 57 -3.67 19.45 16.52
N PRO A 58 -4.99 19.65 16.70
CA PRO A 58 -5.92 19.62 15.59
C PRO A 58 -5.75 20.86 14.70
N VAL A 59 -5.82 20.65 13.37
CA VAL A 59 -5.84 21.72 12.36
C VAL A 59 -7.24 21.88 11.79
N ASN A 60 -7.85 20.76 11.42
CA ASN A 60 -9.22 20.64 10.94
C ASN A 60 -9.88 19.43 11.63
N GLU A 61 -11.15 19.15 11.29
CA GLU A 61 -11.83 18.00 11.83
C GLU A 61 -11.10 16.70 11.46
N GLY A 62 -10.62 15.97 12.49
CA GLY A 62 -9.90 14.70 12.36
C GLY A 62 -8.51 14.79 11.72
N ILE A 63 -8.01 15.99 11.44
CA ILE A 63 -6.67 16.24 10.89
C ILE A 63 -5.82 16.95 11.93
N TYR A 64 -4.59 16.48 12.07
CA TYR A 64 -3.65 16.92 13.10
C TYR A 64 -2.32 17.35 12.48
N GLU A 65 -1.57 18.17 13.21
CA GLU A 65 -0.18 18.50 12.89
C GLU A 65 0.68 18.46 14.14
N LEU A 66 2.00 18.49 13.98
CA LEU A 66 2.91 18.63 15.10
C LEU A 66 2.77 20.02 15.74
N LYS A 67 2.71 20.08 17.07
CA LYS A 67 2.78 21.34 17.82
C LYS A 67 4.08 22.09 17.57
N HIS A 68 5.16 21.34 17.35
CA HIS A 68 6.51 21.88 17.12
C HIS A 68 7.21 21.07 16.02
N GLY A 69 8.06 21.73 15.22
CA GLY A 69 8.86 21.09 14.17
C GLY A 69 8.24 21.25 12.79
N GLU A 70 8.30 20.18 11.97
CA GLU A 70 7.79 20.17 10.61
C GLU A 70 6.25 20.11 10.61
N ARG A 71 5.61 21.05 9.92
CA ARG A 71 4.14 21.20 9.94
C ARG A 71 3.49 21.13 8.57
N GLU A 72 4.24 20.94 7.49
CA GLU A 72 3.66 20.78 6.15
C GLU A 72 2.93 19.45 6.03
N THR A 73 3.51 18.36 6.58
CA THR A 73 2.86 17.06 6.69
C THR A 73 1.86 17.06 7.84
N LYS A 74 0.64 16.62 7.56
CA LYS A 74 -0.45 16.44 8.52
C LYS A 74 -0.65 14.97 8.82
N PHE A 75 -1.43 14.69 9.86
CA PHE A 75 -1.73 13.34 10.32
C PHE A 75 -3.23 13.10 10.41
N ILE A 76 -3.66 11.91 10.04
CA ILE A 76 -4.98 11.33 10.27
C ILE A 76 -4.84 10.10 11.18
N LEU A 77 -5.77 9.90 12.10
CA LEU A 77 -5.66 8.83 13.10
C LEU A 77 -5.98 7.47 12.48
N THR A 78 -4.97 6.59 12.38
CA THR A 78 -5.10 5.24 11.83
C THR A 78 -4.44 4.19 12.72
N VAL A 79 -4.87 2.94 12.58
CA VAL A 79 -4.22 1.76 13.16
C VAL A 79 -4.53 0.53 12.34
N GLU A 80 -3.58 -0.36 12.21
CA GLU A 80 -3.80 -1.73 11.73
C GLU A 80 -4.04 -2.67 12.92
N VAL A 81 -5.08 -3.51 12.82
CA VAL A 81 -5.42 -4.55 13.80
C VAL A 81 -5.34 -5.91 13.15
N SER A 82 -4.75 -6.87 13.85
CA SER A 82 -4.64 -8.27 13.42
C SER A 82 -5.69 -9.14 14.10
N ASN A 83 -6.50 -9.86 13.31
CA ASN A 83 -7.45 -10.84 13.82
C ASN A 83 -7.01 -12.26 13.43
N ILE A 84 -6.90 -13.17 14.42
CA ILE A 84 -6.60 -14.60 14.23
C ILE A 84 -7.70 -15.41 14.90
N PHE A 85 -8.58 -16.01 14.11
CA PHE A 85 -9.79 -16.65 14.62
C PHE A 85 -10.18 -17.87 13.79
N SER A 86 -11.13 -18.66 14.29
CA SER A 86 -11.66 -19.82 13.57
C SER A 86 -13.04 -19.48 13.01
N GLN A 87 -13.21 -19.69 11.69
CA GLN A 87 -14.50 -19.51 11.01
C GLN A 87 -14.61 -20.54 9.87
N GLY A 88 -15.79 -21.17 9.75
CA GLY A 88 -16.02 -22.24 8.76
C GLY A 88 -15.08 -23.44 8.91
N GLY A 89 -14.64 -23.76 10.15
CA GLY A 89 -13.72 -24.86 10.44
C GLY A 89 -12.27 -24.60 10.02
N LYS A 90 -11.92 -23.39 9.59
CA LYS A 90 -10.56 -22.99 9.15
C LYS A 90 -10.00 -21.90 10.06
N LEU A 91 -8.69 -21.91 10.26
CA LEU A 91 -7.98 -20.80 10.89
C LEU A 91 -7.90 -19.64 9.91
N ARG A 92 -8.48 -18.50 10.28
CA ARG A 92 -8.50 -17.26 9.51
C ARG A 92 -7.57 -16.24 10.12
N LYS A 93 -6.92 -15.46 9.27
CA LYS A 93 -6.02 -14.38 9.66
C LYS A 93 -6.28 -13.19 8.75
N VAL A 94 -6.69 -12.07 9.34
CA VAL A 94 -7.06 -10.86 8.60
C VAL A 94 -6.44 -9.66 9.29
N HIS A 95 -5.87 -8.76 8.53
CA HIS A 95 -5.50 -7.43 8.97
C HIS A 95 -6.53 -6.40 8.52
N THR A 96 -6.77 -5.43 9.37
CA THR A 96 -7.79 -4.41 9.14
C THR A 96 -7.28 -3.05 9.57
N LEU A 97 -7.31 -2.09 8.67
CA LEU A 97 -6.99 -0.70 8.92
C LEU A 97 -8.25 0.04 9.44
N ILE A 98 -8.09 0.82 10.48
CA ILE A 98 -9.16 1.61 11.10
C ILE A 98 -8.75 3.08 11.03
N PHE A 99 -9.68 3.92 10.55
CA PHE A 99 -9.59 5.38 10.60
C PHE A 99 -10.52 5.90 11.68
N ALA A 100 -10.03 6.76 12.55
CA ALA A 100 -10.82 7.35 13.62
C ALA A 100 -10.99 8.87 13.41
N PRO A 101 -12.20 9.42 13.63
CA PRO A 101 -12.48 10.83 13.36
C PRO A 101 -11.80 11.79 14.34
N ASN A 102 -11.48 11.36 15.55
CA ASN A 102 -10.88 12.18 16.58
C ASN A 102 -10.27 11.35 17.71
N LEU A 103 -9.51 12.02 18.59
CA LEU A 103 -8.84 11.37 19.74
C LEU A 103 -9.82 10.73 20.73
N SER A 104 -11.04 11.26 20.85
CA SER A 104 -12.06 10.67 21.74
C SER A 104 -12.56 9.31 21.21
N ALA A 105 -12.76 9.19 19.89
CA ALA A 105 -13.09 7.92 19.26
C ALA A 105 -11.95 6.90 19.45
N VAL A 106 -10.69 7.33 19.28
CA VAL A 106 -9.50 6.49 19.54
C VAL A 106 -9.48 6.03 21.00
N GLU A 107 -9.74 6.91 21.96
CA GLU A 107 -9.79 6.56 23.39
C GLU A 107 -10.86 5.49 23.66
N GLY A 108 -12.08 5.68 23.13
CA GLY A 108 -13.16 4.70 23.24
C GLY A 108 -12.81 3.33 22.63
N ILE A 109 -12.20 3.31 21.42
CA ILE A 109 -11.73 2.09 20.78
C ILE A 109 -10.67 1.41 21.64
N ASN A 110 -9.68 2.16 22.13
CA ASN A 110 -8.59 1.65 22.95
C ASN A 110 -9.10 1.06 24.28
N ASP A 111 -10.06 1.70 24.94
CA ASP A 111 -10.65 1.21 26.18
C ASP A 111 -11.41 -0.12 25.95
N LYS A 112 -12.16 -0.20 24.86
CA LYS A 112 -12.86 -1.44 24.50
C LYS A 112 -11.88 -2.56 24.16
N LEU A 113 -10.91 -2.31 23.28
CA LEU A 113 -9.93 -3.31 22.87
C LEU A 113 -9.01 -3.75 24.01
N ARG A 114 -8.67 -2.85 24.96
CA ARG A 114 -7.90 -3.18 26.17
C ARG A 114 -8.60 -4.21 27.05
N SER A 115 -9.93 -4.20 27.08
CA SER A 115 -10.72 -5.23 27.80
C SER A 115 -10.67 -6.60 27.13
N LEU A 116 -10.27 -6.69 25.87
CA LEU A 116 -10.27 -7.90 25.04
C LEU A 116 -8.86 -8.44 24.76
N GLY A 117 -7.80 -7.62 24.97
CA GLY A 117 -6.44 -8.05 24.68
C GLY A 117 -5.36 -7.07 25.15
N LYS A 118 -4.10 -7.38 24.81
CA LYS A 118 -2.93 -6.62 25.22
C LYS A 118 -2.53 -5.62 24.14
N LEU A 119 -2.77 -4.33 24.35
CA LEU A 119 -2.42 -3.27 23.39
C LEU A 119 -0.93 -2.88 23.41
N GLY A 120 -0.24 -3.05 24.54
CA GLY A 120 1.16 -2.60 24.68
C GLY A 120 2.23 -3.63 24.25
N SER A 121 1.85 -4.73 23.61
CA SER A 121 2.79 -5.76 23.17
C SER A 121 3.30 -5.57 21.74
N ASP A 122 2.56 -4.82 20.94
CA ASP A 122 2.83 -4.52 19.52
C ASP A 122 2.01 -3.29 19.12
N GLY A 123 2.52 -2.43 18.25
CA GLY A 123 1.75 -1.32 17.67
C GLY A 123 0.51 -1.83 16.91
N ARG A 124 0.65 -2.99 16.26
CA ARG A 124 -0.44 -3.74 15.64
C ARG A 124 -0.94 -4.84 16.57
N PRO A 125 -1.99 -4.61 17.36
CA PRO A 125 -2.48 -5.58 18.35
C PRO A 125 -3.13 -6.78 17.65
N ILE A 126 -3.02 -7.96 18.32
CA ILE A 126 -3.55 -9.24 17.81
C ILE A 126 -4.72 -9.69 18.69
N PHE A 127 -5.85 -10.03 18.07
CA PHE A 127 -7.05 -10.49 18.74
C PHE A 127 -7.56 -11.83 18.21
N GLY A 128 -8.22 -12.60 19.09
CA GLY A 128 -8.80 -13.91 18.80
C GLY A 128 -10.26 -13.88 18.30
N PHE A 129 -10.89 -12.71 18.22
CA PHE A 129 -12.24 -12.56 17.68
C PHE A 129 -12.22 -12.24 16.18
N SER A 130 -13.37 -12.40 15.50
CA SER A 130 -13.47 -12.26 14.04
C SER A 130 -13.29 -10.83 13.56
N ALA A 131 -12.93 -10.67 12.28
CA ALA A 131 -12.88 -9.35 11.63
C ALA A 131 -14.27 -8.66 11.64
N LYS A 132 -15.36 -9.42 11.50
CA LYS A 132 -16.73 -8.93 11.67
C LYS A 132 -16.95 -8.28 13.04
N GLU A 133 -16.54 -8.95 14.10
CA GLU A 133 -16.67 -8.42 15.46
C GLU A 133 -15.85 -7.14 15.66
N LEU A 134 -14.68 -7.03 15.01
CA LEU A 134 -13.88 -5.79 15.02
C LEU A 134 -14.66 -4.64 14.40
N VAL A 135 -15.28 -4.84 13.22
CA VAL A 135 -16.11 -3.81 12.56
C VAL A 135 -17.20 -3.33 13.50
N LYS A 136 -17.93 -4.26 14.13
CA LYS A 136 -19.00 -3.94 15.08
C LYS A 136 -18.49 -3.13 16.27
N ILE A 137 -17.41 -3.57 16.91
CA ILE A 137 -16.80 -2.85 18.05
C ILE A 137 -16.45 -1.42 17.68
N VAL A 138 -15.80 -1.22 16.53
CA VAL A 138 -15.36 0.11 16.09
C VAL A 138 -16.54 1.03 15.79
N LEU A 139 -17.55 0.53 15.08
CA LEU A 139 -18.72 1.32 14.68
C LEU A 139 -19.68 1.57 15.84
N ASP A 140 -19.76 0.71 16.84
CA ASP A 140 -20.50 0.95 18.09
C ASP A 140 -19.91 2.12 18.90
N ILE A 141 -18.58 2.37 18.79
CA ILE A 141 -17.91 3.54 19.41
C ILE A 141 -18.15 4.81 18.59
N SER A 142 -17.97 4.73 17.29
CA SER A 142 -18.23 5.85 16.38
C SER A 142 -18.56 5.37 14.96
N SER A 143 -19.76 5.68 14.51
CA SER A 143 -20.21 5.38 13.14
C SER A 143 -19.46 6.18 12.06
N GLU A 144 -18.69 7.20 12.46
CA GLU A 144 -17.84 7.99 11.55
C GLU A 144 -16.51 7.29 11.25
N CYS A 145 -16.11 6.27 12.01
CA CYS A 145 -14.94 5.47 11.69
C CYS A 145 -15.07 4.79 10.32
N LEU A 146 -13.96 4.67 9.60
CA LEU A 146 -13.86 3.84 8.41
C LEU A 146 -13.03 2.61 8.73
N VAL A 147 -13.51 1.44 8.31
CA VAL A 147 -12.83 0.15 8.47
C VAL A 147 -12.51 -0.39 7.10
N VAL A 148 -11.22 -0.71 6.87
CA VAL A 148 -10.72 -1.14 5.57
C VAL A 148 -9.89 -2.41 5.74
N PRO A 149 -10.26 -3.52 5.10
CA PRO A 149 -9.40 -4.69 5.00
C PRO A 149 -8.05 -4.33 4.37
N ALA A 150 -6.95 -4.64 5.08
CA ALA A 150 -5.60 -4.27 4.68
C ALA A 150 -5.02 -5.29 3.70
N HIS A 151 -4.22 -4.80 2.71
CA HIS A 151 -3.41 -5.58 1.75
C HIS A 151 -4.05 -6.94 1.38
N VAL A 152 -5.24 -6.89 0.82
CA VAL A 152 -6.20 -8.02 0.75
C VAL A 152 -5.73 -9.28 0.02
N TRP A 153 -4.60 -9.24 -0.72
CA TRP A 153 -4.06 -10.36 -1.49
C TRP A 153 -2.77 -10.96 -0.94
N THR A 154 -2.22 -10.46 0.17
CA THR A 154 -1.06 -11.12 0.77
C THR A 154 -1.42 -12.58 1.11
N PRO A 155 -0.52 -13.58 0.93
CA PRO A 155 -0.85 -14.98 1.16
C PRO A 155 -1.35 -15.29 2.58
N TRP A 156 -0.95 -14.46 3.54
CA TRP A 156 -1.30 -14.55 4.97
C TRP A 156 -1.84 -13.22 5.46
N PHE A 157 -2.70 -13.23 6.45
CA PHE A 157 -3.25 -12.05 7.14
C PHE A 157 -4.03 -11.11 6.22
N SER A 158 -4.77 -11.66 5.27
CA SER A 158 -5.56 -10.88 4.33
C SER A 158 -6.89 -11.57 4.00
N VAL A 159 -7.85 -10.79 3.47
CA VAL A 159 -9.20 -11.33 3.19
C VAL A 159 -9.17 -12.33 2.06
N PHE A 160 -8.42 -12.12 0.98
CA PHE A 160 -8.37 -13.00 -0.18
C PHE A 160 -7.14 -13.90 -0.25
N GLY A 161 -6.30 -13.86 0.80
CA GLY A 161 -5.04 -14.61 0.83
C GLY A 161 -5.23 -16.11 0.73
N ALA A 162 -4.42 -16.77 -0.10
CA ALA A 162 -4.54 -18.19 -0.41
C ALA A 162 -4.44 -19.13 0.82
N ASN A 163 -3.75 -18.71 1.88
CA ASN A 163 -3.48 -19.58 3.04
C ASN A 163 -4.47 -19.40 4.21
N SER A 164 -5.07 -18.22 4.36
CA SER A 164 -5.90 -17.92 5.53
C SER A 164 -7.10 -17.02 5.24
N GLY A 165 -7.33 -16.73 3.97
CA GLY A 165 -8.39 -15.84 3.50
C GLY A 165 -9.73 -16.54 3.24
N PHE A 166 -10.59 -15.79 2.59
CA PHE A 166 -11.96 -16.11 2.21
C PHE A 166 -12.12 -15.95 0.69
N ASP A 167 -13.27 -16.39 0.17
CA ASP A 167 -13.58 -16.24 -1.25
C ASP A 167 -14.45 -15.00 -1.53
N SER A 168 -14.93 -14.30 -0.50
CA SER A 168 -15.65 -13.03 -0.63
C SER A 168 -15.56 -12.18 0.64
N LEU A 169 -15.91 -10.89 0.51
CA LEU A 169 -16.06 -9.99 1.66
C LEU A 169 -17.24 -10.44 2.55
N GLU A 170 -18.31 -10.92 1.94
CA GLU A 170 -19.50 -11.44 2.61
C GLU A 170 -19.16 -12.62 3.54
N GLU A 171 -18.30 -13.52 3.10
CA GLU A 171 -17.85 -14.63 3.96
C GLU A 171 -17.05 -14.13 5.17
N CYS A 172 -16.23 -13.10 5.00
CA CYS A 172 -15.37 -12.57 6.07
C CYS A 172 -16.15 -11.74 7.08
N PHE A 173 -17.01 -10.84 6.59
CA PHE A 173 -17.67 -9.80 7.40
C PHE A 173 -19.15 -10.08 7.66
N GLU A 174 -19.75 -11.09 7.01
CA GLU A 174 -21.14 -11.47 7.12
C GLU A 174 -22.07 -10.24 7.01
N GLU A 175 -22.98 -9.99 7.96
CA GLU A 175 -23.89 -8.84 7.98
C GLU A 175 -23.20 -7.48 8.08
N GLU A 176 -21.94 -7.42 8.54
CA GLU A 176 -21.17 -6.18 8.65
C GLU A 176 -20.50 -5.78 7.33
N VAL A 177 -20.57 -6.61 6.27
CA VAL A 177 -20.03 -6.29 4.94
C VAL A 177 -20.59 -4.98 4.37
N LYS A 178 -21.82 -4.61 4.74
CA LYS A 178 -22.47 -3.32 4.38
C LYS A 178 -21.69 -2.08 4.84
N HIS A 179 -20.76 -2.24 5.77
CA HIS A 179 -19.89 -1.19 6.29
C HIS A 179 -18.48 -1.19 5.70
N ILE A 180 -18.17 -2.15 4.80
CA ILE A 180 -16.90 -2.22 4.09
C ILE A 180 -17.04 -1.46 2.77
N PHE A 181 -16.56 -0.22 2.73
CA PHE A 181 -16.65 0.67 1.56
C PHE A 181 -15.37 0.67 0.71
N ALA A 182 -14.26 0.25 1.31
CA ALA A 182 -12.97 0.21 0.65
C ALA A 182 -12.17 -1.02 1.08
N ILE A 183 -11.22 -1.43 0.24
CA ILE A 183 -10.16 -2.39 0.55
C ILE A 183 -8.81 -1.80 0.13
N GLU A 184 -7.74 -2.28 0.74
CA GLU A 184 -6.38 -1.88 0.39
C GLU A 184 -5.77 -2.90 -0.58
N THR A 185 -5.22 -2.42 -1.70
CA THR A 185 -4.49 -3.24 -2.67
C THR A 185 -3.25 -3.87 -2.04
N GLY A 186 -2.44 -3.05 -1.39
CA GLY A 186 -1.14 -3.40 -0.81
C GLY A 186 -0.14 -3.84 -1.87
N LEU A 187 1.12 -4.01 -1.49
CA LEU A 187 2.25 -4.30 -2.40
C LEU A 187 2.12 -5.60 -3.22
N SER A 188 1.11 -6.43 -2.97
CA SER A 188 0.90 -7.71 -3.66
C SER A 188 -0.10 -7.64 -4.80
N SER A 189 -0.86 -6.56 -4.93
CA SER A 189 -1.84 -6.36 -6.00
C SER A 189 -1.97 -4.89 -6.40
N ASP A 190 -2.49 -4.64 -7.57
CA ASP A 190 -2.85 -3.33 -8.11
C ASP A 190 -4.35 -3.27 -8.45
N PRO A 191 -4.92 -2.11 -8.76
CA PRO A 191 -6.31 -1.98 -9.17
C PRO A 191 -6.68 -2.84 -10.38
N GLU A 192 -5.81 -2.99 -11.37
CA GLU A 192 -6.05 -3.79 -12.57
C GLU A 192 -6.27 -5.27 -12.24
N MET A 193 -5.53 -5.79 -11.27
CA MET A 193 -5.71 -7.15 -10.75
C MET A 193 -7.06 -7.29 -10.03
N ASN A 194 -7.47 -6.28 -9.26
CA ASN A 194 -8.73 -6.27 -8.50
C ASN A 194 -9.96 -6.06 -9.40
N TRP A 195 -9.86 -5.32 -10.51
CA TRP A 195 -10.98 -5.10 -11.44
C TRP A 195 -11.42 -6.38 -12.17
N ARG A 196 -10.63 -7.45 -12.11
CA ARG A 196 -11.02 -8.77 -12.62
C ARG A 196 -12.13 -9.45 -11.79
N LEU A 197 -12.48 -8.88 -10.62
CA LEU A 197 -13.51 -9.39 -9.73
C LEU A 197 -14.71 -8.44 -9.70
N SER A 198 -15.83 -8.81 -10.31
CA SER A 198 -17.03 -7.96 -10.39
C SER A 198 -17.64 -7.62 -9.01
N MET A 199 -17.42 -8.49 -8.03
CA MET A 199 -17.88 -8.28 -6.64
C MET A 199 -17.24 -7.04 -6.00
N LEU A 200 -16.11 -6.53 -6.54
CA LEU A 200 -15.42 -5.34 -6.03
C LEU A 200 -15.83 -4.04 -6.73
N ASP A 201 -16.78 -4.05 -7.68
CA ASP A 201 -17.15 -2.85 -8.44
C ASP A 201 -17.62 -1.68 -7.58
N LYS A 202 -18.29 -1.98 -6.47
CA LYS A 202 -18.79 -0.98 -5.52
C LYS A 202 -17.78 -0.59 -4.44
N ILE A 203 -16.70 -1.32 -4.35
CA ILE A 203 -15.66 -1.14 -3.34
C ILE A 203 -14.58 -0.20 -3.88
N THR A 204 -14.17 0.76 -3.07
CA THR A 204 -13.06 1.65 -3.40
C THR A 204 -11.74 0.95 -3.12
N LEU A 205 -10.82 1.03 -4.07
CA LEU A 205 -9.46 0.54 -3.89
C LEU A 205 -8.60 1.69 -3.38
N ILE A 206 -8.00 1.55 -2.22
CA ILE A 206 -7.00 2.47 -1.67
C ILE A 206 -5.63 1.78 -1.67
N SER A 207 -4.58 2.58 -1.75
CA SER A 207 -3.21 2.09 -1.83
C SER A 207 -2.36 2.78 -0.78
N ASN A 208 -1.66 2.02 0.05
CA ASN A 208 -0.82 2.58 1.11
C ASN A 208 0.46 1.77 1.27
N SER A 209 1.50 2.41 1.79
CA SER A 209 2.85 1.88 1.77
C SER A 209 3.11 0.71 2.72
N ASP A 210 2.32 0.55 3.77
CA ASP A 210 2.62 -0.36 4.90
C ASP A 210 4.07 -0.15 5.39
N ALA A 211 4.45 1.14 5.54
CA ALA A 211 5.84 1.50 5.79
C ALA A 211 6.29 1.15 7.20
N HIS A 212 7.43 0.43 7.28
CA HIS A 212 8.13 0.06 8.50
C HIS A 212 9.46 0.83 8.67
N SER A 213 9.77 1.73 7.75
CA SER A 213 10.90 2.66 7.82
C SER A 213 10.55 3.95 7.07
N PRO A 214 11.11 5.12 7.47
CA PRO A 214 10.68 6.41 6.93
C PRO A 214 10.92 6.58 5.41
N ASN A 215 11.97 5.98 4.87
CA ASN A 215 12.25 6.05 3.44
C ASN A 215 11.25 5.25 2.58
N ARG A 216 10.45 4.35 3.18
CA ARG A 216 9.42 3.56 2.49
C ARG A 216 8.05 4.24 2.45
N LEU A 217 7.88 5.40 3.08
CA LEU A 217 6.67 6.20 2.98
C LEU A 217 6.37 6.52 1.51
N GLY A 218 5.10 6.40 1.14
CA GLY A 218 4.61 6.76 -0.19
C GLY A 218 5.04 5.85 -1.33
N ARG A 219 5.63 4.67 -1.08
CA ARG A 219 5.84 3.69 -2.16
C ARG A 219 4.52 3.20 -2.77
N GLU A 220 3.43 3.33 -2.01
CA GLU A 220 2.05 3.35 -2.43
C GLU A 220 1.34 4.49 -1.74
N ALA A 221 0.39 5.15 -2.40
CA ALA A 221 -0.30 6.31 -1.88
C ALA A 221 -1.60 6.61 -2.63
N ASN A 222 -2.36 7.56 -2.12
CA ASN A 222 -3.62 8.01 -2.67
C ASN A 222 -3.55 9.50 -3.00
N VAL A 223 -4.11 9.92 -4.12
CA VAL A 223 -4.12 11.31 -4.54
C VAL A 223 -5.55 11.85 -4.52
N PHE A 224 -5.75 12.89 -3.72
CA PHE A 224 -7.06 13.53 -3.55
C PHE A 224 -7.06 14.96 -4.08
N GLU A 225 -8.24 15.45 -4.44
CA GLU A 225 -8.55 16.85 -4.68
C GLU A 225 -9.82 17.25 -3.95
N CYS A 226 -9.70 17.51 -2.66
CA CYS A 226 -10.78 17.91 -1.77
C CYS A 226 -10.24 18.81 -0.65
N PRO A 227 -11.09 19.38 0.23
CA PRO A 227 -10.65 19.93 1.50
C PRO A 227 -9.88 18.92 2.33
N LEU A 228 -8.83 19.36 3.03
CA LEU A 228 -8.06 18.53 3.95
C LEU A 228 -8.82 18.42 5.28
N ASP A 229 -9.82 17.56 5.28
CA ASP A 229 -10.78 17.34 6.35
C ASP A 229 -11.17 15.86 6.38
N TYR A 230 -11.34 15.30 7.57
CA TYR A 230 -11.63 13.88 7.75
C TYR A 230 -12.89 13.43 6.98
N ARG A 231 -14.00 14.17 7.14
CA ARG A 231 -15.28 13.79 6.51
C ARG A 231 -15.21 13.86 5.00
N GLU A 232 -14.53 14.87 4.46
CA GLU A 232 -14.35 15.01 3.01
C GLU A 232 -13.53 13.87 2.41
N ILE A 233 -12.44 13.47 3.09
CA ILE A 233 -11.58 12.37 2.65
C ILE A 233 -12.30 11.03 2.77
N ILE A 234 -12.90 10.75 3.94
CA ILE A 234 -13.65 9.50 4.17
C ILE A 234 -14.86 9.42 3.26
N GLY A 235 -15.55 10.54 3.03
CA GLY A 235 -16.64 10.63 2.06
C GLY A 235 -16.20 10.29 0.64
N ALA A 236 -15.08 10.86 0.18
CA ALA A 236 -14.50 10.56 -1.14
C ALA A 236 -14.16 9.06 -1.31
N ILE A 237 -13.66 8.41 -0.25
CA ILE A 237 -13.39 6.98 -0.23
C ILE A 237 -14.70 6.17 -0.24
N ARG A 238 -15.67 6.48 0.66
CA ARG A 238 -16.96 5.76 0.75
C ARG A 238 -17.77 5.82 -0.53
N ASP A 239 -17.81 7.01 -1.15
CA ASP A 239 -18.63 7.27 -2.33
C ASP A 239 -17.94 6.88 -3.64
N LYS A 240 -16.65 6.51 -3.58
CA LYS A 240 -15.81 6.23 -4.75
C LYS A 240 -15.90 7.40 -5.76
N ASP A 241 -15.75 8.65 -5.25
CA ASP A 241 -15.92 9.87 -6.06
C ASP A 241 -14.64 10.24 -6.82
N PRO A 242 -14.59 10.01 -8.15
CA PRO A 242 -13.39 10.25 -8.96
C PRO A 242 -13.05 11.74 -9.13
N ARG A 243 -13.93 12.66 -8.70
CA ARG A 243 -13.66 14.10 -8.69
C ARG A 243 -12.90 14.53 -7.44
N LYS A 244 -12.94 13.72 -6.38
CA LYS A 244 -12.27 13.98 -5.10
C LYS A 244 -11.12 13.03 -4.84
N PHE A 245 -11.26 11.77 -5.22
CA PHE A 245 -10.21 10.75 -5.19
C PHE A 245 -9.72 10.53 -6.62
N LEU A 246 -8.60 11.17 -6.98
CA LEU A 246 -8.16 11.29 -8.38
C LEU A 246 -7.55 10.01 -8.92
N PHE A 247 -6.61 9.41 -8.18
CA PHE A 247 -5.93 8.16 -8.55
C PHE A 247 -5.13 7.59 -7.39
N THR A 248 -4.71 6.33 -7.52
CA THR A 248 -3.75 5.69 -6.63
C THR A 248 -2.36 5.67 -7.24
N ILE A 249 -1.34 5.70 -6.38
CA ILE A 249 0.05 5.46 -6.72
C ILE A 249 0.35 4.04 -6.24
N GLU A 250 0.76 3.18 -7.17
CA GLU A 250 0.99 1.77 -6.94
C GLU A 250 2.47 1.42 -7.06
N PHE A 251 2.91 0.50 -6.24
CA PHE A 251 4.12 -0.26 -6.43
C PHE A 251 3.89 -1.31 -7.54
N PHE A 252 4.95 -1.91 -8.07
CA PHE A 252 4.80 -2.99 -9.05
C PHE A 252 4.61 -4.33 -8.32
N PRO A 253 3.40 -4.93 -8.31
CA PRO A 253 3.15 -6.19 -7.59
C PRO A 253 4.05 -7.34 -8.06
N GLN A 254 4.59 -7.23 -9.27
CA GLN A 254 5.52 -8.19 -9.86
C GLN A 254 6.83 -8.32 -9.07
N GLU A 255 7.22 -7.32 -8.28
CA GLU A 255 8.37 -7.41 -7.39
C GLU A 255 8.14 -8.35 -6.20
N GLY A 256 6.87 -8.59 -5.86
CA GLY A 256 6.50 -9.48 -4.78
C GLY A 256 6.99 -10.91 -4.99
N LYS A 257 7.68 -11.47 -3.99
CA LYS A 257 8.30 -12.81 -4.04
C LYS A 257 7.32 -13.99 -4.20
N TYR A 258 6.04 -13.73 -4.27
CA TYR A 258 4.96 -14.71 -4.53
C TYR A 258 3.99 -14.21 -5.58
N HIS A 259 4.44 -13.37 -6.52
CA HIS A 259 3.56 -12.83 -7.57
C HIS A 259 3.07 -13.93 -8.51
N PHE A 260 4.00 -14.66 -9.15
CA PHE A 260 3.70 -15.79 -10.02
C PHE A 260 3.92 -17.13 -9.31
N ASP A 261 3.40 -18.19 -9.92
CA ASP A 261 3.65 -19.56 -9.52
C ASP A 261 5.09 -19.94 -9.86
N GLY A 262 5.67 -20.88 -9.10
CA GLY A 262 7.02 -21.31 -9.44
C GLY A 262 7.63 -22.38 -8.57
N HIS A 263 8.86 -22.73 -8.92
CA HIS A 263 9.72 -23.60 -8.15
C HIS A 263 11.15 -23.10 -8.24
N ARG A 264 11.58 -22.32 -7.24
CA ARG A 264 12.87 -21.59 -7.23
C ARG A 264 14.07 -22.50 -7.41
N ASN A 265 14.06 -23.73 -6.83
CA ASN A 265 15.18 -24.67 -6.92
C ASN A 265 15.40 -25.21 -8.34
N CYS A 266 14.41 -25.08 -9.23
CA CYS A 266 14.48 -25.50 -10.64
C CYS A 266 14.44 -24.31 -11.61
N GLY A 267 14.37 -23.06 -11.11
CA GLY A 267 14.25 -21.86 -11.94
C GLY A 267 12.96 -21.78 -12.76
N VAL A 268 11.89 -22.45 -12.28
CA VAL A 268 10.59 -22.46 -12.99
C VAL A 268 9.74 -21.30 -12.50
N VAL A 269 9.25 -20.49 -13.44
CA VAL A 269 8.29 -19.39 -13.23
C VAL A 269 7.14 -19.58 -14.19
N PHE A 270 5.92 -19.69 -13.69
CA PHE A 270 4.75 -19.94 -14.48
C PHE A 270 3.64 -18.92 -14.19
N SER A 271 2.96 -18.46 -15.25
CA SER A 271 1.64 -17.84 -15.12
C SER A 271 0.61 -18.86 -14.65
N PRO A 272 -0.56 -18.42 -14.15
CA PRO A 272 -1.65 -19.34 -13.76
C PRO A 272 -2.04 -20.32 -14.86
N LEU A 273 -2.09 -19.86 -16.10
CA LEU A 273 -2.42 -20.69 -17.27
C LEU A 273 -1.37 -21.79 -17.51
N GLN A 274 -0.08 -21.43 -17.41
CA GLN A 274 0.99 -22.40 -17.56
C GLN A 274 1.01 -23.43 -16.43
N THR A 275 0.70 -23.01 -15.20
CA THR A 275 0.58 -23.90 -14.04
C THR A 275 -0.52 -24.93 -14.26
N LYS A 276 -1.73 -24.49 -14.68
CA LYS A 276 -2.85 -25.38 -15.01
C LYS A 276 -2.49 -26.35 -16.14
N ALA A 277 -1.80 -25.89 -17.17
CA ALA A 277 -1.35 -26.72 -18.30
C ALA A 277 -0.28 -27.77 -17.91
N ASN A 278 0.37 -27.61 -16.76
CA ASN A 278 1.37 -28.53 -16.23
C ASN A 278 0.90 -29.29 -14.97
N ASP A 279 -0.42 -29.40 -14.75
CA ASP A 279 -1.03 -30.12 -13.62
C ASP A 279 -0.47 -29.69 -12.25
N TYR A 280 -0.12 -28.40 -12.11
CA TYR A 280 0.46 -27.82 -10.86
C TYR A 280 1.84 -28.43 -10.49
N LEU A 281 2.51 -29.07 -11.43
CA LEU A 281 3.79 -29.74 -11.20
C LEU A 281 4.95 -29.03 -11.91
N CYS A 282 6.08 -28.98 -11.23
CA CYS A 282 7.31 -28.52 -11.84
C CYS A 282 7.74 -29.46 -12.98
N PRO A 283 7.96 -28.98 -14.21
CA PRO A 283 8.33 -29.84 -15.35
C PRO A 283 9.68 -30.52 -15.17
N VAL A 284 10.57 -29.96 -14.32
CA VAL A 284 11.92 -30.45 -14.07
C VAL A 284 11.94 -31.57 -13.02
N CYS A 285 11.38 -31.34 -11.83
CA CYS A 285 11.49 -32.28 -10.70
C CYS A 285 10.18 -32.95 -10.30
N LYS A 286 9.07 -32.63 -10.97
CA LYS A 286 7.72 -33.16 -10.73
C LYS A 286 7.15 -32.88 -9.32
N LYS A 287 7.77 -32.01 -8.52
CA LYS A 287 7.19 -31.53 -7.27
C LYS A 287 6.11 -30.48 -7.54
N ARG A 288 5.19 -30.28 -6.60
CA ARG A 288 4.17 -29.24 -6.68
C ARG A 288 4.82 -27.86 -6.78
N LEU A 289 4.25 -27.00 -7.60
CA LEU A 289 4.62 -25.59 -7.69
C LEU A 289 4.09 -24.83 -6.46
N THR A 290 4.82 -23.82 -6.03
CA THR A 290 4.32 -22.81 -5.08
C THR A 290 3.38 -21.88 -5.85
N ILE A 291 2.16 -21.72 -5.34
CA ILE A 291 1.12 -20.91 -5.96
C ILE A 291 1.27 -19.46 -5.54
N GLY A 292 1.20 -18.56 -6.53
CA GLY A 292 1.34 -17.13 -6.36
C GLY A 292 0.01 -16.38 -6.25
N VAL A 293 0.11 -15.07 -6.02
CA VAL A 293 -1.05 -14.17 -5.89
C VAL A 293 -1.87 -14.10 -7.20
N MET A 294 -1.19 -14.02 -8.35
CA MET A 294 -1.88 -14.00 -9.65
C MET A 294 -2.74 -15.24 -9.88
N HIS A 295 -2.31 -16.40 -9.43
CA HIS A 295 -3.10 -17.62 -9.51
C HIS A 295 -4.37 -17.52 -8.68
N ARG A 296 -4.26 -17.03 -7.44
CA ARG A 296 -5.41 -16.85 -6.57
C ARG A 296 -6.42 -15.84 -7.15
N ILE A 297 -5.93 -14.76 -7.75
CA ILE A 297 -6.78 -13.81 -8.49
C ILE A 297 -7.46 -14.50 -9.69
N ASP A 298 -6.71 -15.28 -10.47
CA ASP A 298 -7.24 -15.99 -11.64
C ASP A 298 -8.29 -17.06 -11.28
N GLU A 299 -8.19 -17.67 -10.08
CA GLU A 299 -9.22 -18.57 -9.56
C GLU A 299 -10.53 -17.85 -9.19
N MET A 300 -10.45 -16.61 -8.70
CA MET A 300 -11.59 -15.83 -8.23
C MET A 300 -12.16 -14.91 -9.32
N ALA A 301 -11.40 -14.64 -10.38
CA ALA A 301 -11.77 -13.69 -11.41
C ALA A 301 -12.94 -14.20 -12.28
N ASP A 302 -13.90 -13.31 -12.49
CA ASP A 302 -15.04 -13.50 -13.43
C ASP A 302 -14.93 -12.61 -14.68
N ARG A 303 -13.77 -11.89 -14.82
CA ARG A 303 -13.45 -10.99 -15.93
C ARG A 303 -12.07 -11.24 -16.49
N ALA A 304 -11.88 -10.94 -17.76
CA ALA A 304 -10.58 -11.02 -18.41
C ALA A 304 -9.60 -9.96 -17.88
N GLU A 305 -8.33 -10.23 -18.01
CA GLU A 305 -7.27 -9.24 -17.82
C GLU A 305 -7.49 -8.03 -18.76
N GLY A 306 -7.19 -6.81 -18.25
CA GLY A 306 -7.40 -5.57 -18.99
C GLY A 306 -8.81 -4.99 -18.92
N PHE A 307 -9.75 -5.63 -18.20
CA PHE A 307 -11.07 -5.04 -17.98
C PHE A 307 -10.99 -3.84 -17.05
N ILE A 308 -11.61 -2.72 -17.42
CA ILE A 308 -11.69 -1.49 -16.62
C ILE A 308 -13.17 -1.20 -16.29
N PRO A 309 -13.56 -1.18 -15.00
CA PRO A 309 -14.92 -0.82 -14.60
C PRO A 309 -15.24 0.64 -14.94
N SER A 310 -16.51 0.92 -15.30
CA SER A 310 -16.94 2.28 -15.69
C SER A 310 -16.80 3.36 -14.59
N LYS A 311 -16.72 2.95 -13.34
CA LYS A 311 -16.54 3.81 -12.17
C LYS A 311 -15.27 3.44 -11.40
N SER A 312 -14.16 3.22 -12.09
CA SER A 312 -12.87 2.96 -11.46
C SER A 312 -12.18 4.28 -11.08
N ILE A 313 -11.46 4.25 -9.96
CA ILE A 313 -10.42 5.25 -9.66
C ILE A 313 -9.19 4.78 -10.41
N PRO A 314 -8.57 5.63 -11.26
CA PRO A 314 -7.36 5.25 -12.02
C PRO A 314 -6.16 5.00 -11.11
N SER A 315 -5.13 4.36 -11.66
CA SER A 315 -3.87 4.09 -10.97
C SER A 315 -2.67 4.42 -11.84
N ILE A 316 -1.56 4.74 -11.20
CA ILE A 316 -0.25 4.86 -11.83
C ILE A 316 0.77 4.04 -11.05
N HIS A 317 1.71 3.41 -11.77
CA HIS A 317 2.82 2.72 -11.14
C HIS A 317 4.06 3.60 -11.13
N LEU A 318 4.66 3.76 -9.94
CA LEU A 318 5.89 4.52 -9.77
C LEU A 318 7.01 3.66 -9.17
N ILE A 319 8.24 4.00 -9.53
CA ILE A 319 9.44 3.45 -8.93
C ILE A 319 10.00 4.53 -8.00
N PRO A 320 10.35 4.20 -6.73
CA PRO A 320 10.94 5.16 -5.80
C PRO A 320 12.19 5.84 -6.38
N LEU A 321 12.33 7.14 -6.15
CA LEU A 321 13.44 7.93 -6.71
C LEU A 321 14.81 7.36 -6.33
N GLU A 322 14.96 6.81 -5.12
CA GLU A 322 16.20 6.17 -4.69
C GLU A 322 16.59 4.96 -5.57
N GLU A 323 15.61 4.22 -6.08
CA GLU A 323 15.82 3.07 -6.96
C GLU A 323 16.17 3.51 -8.38
N ILE A 324 15.53 4.56 -8.89
CA ILE A 324 15.88 5.19 -10.18
C ILE A 324 17.32 5.70 -10.16
N ILE A 325 17.72 6.37 -9.07
CA ILE A 325 19.09 6.88 -8.89
C ILE A 325 20.08 5.72 -8.82
N ALA A 326 19.80 4.70 -8.02
CA ALA A 326 20.67 3.55 -7.82
C ALA A 326 20.96 2.84 -9.16
N GLU A 327 19.93 2.58 -9.96
CA GLU A 327 20.08 1.97 -11.27
C GLU A 327 20.84 2.88 -12.24
N SER A 328 20.54 4.18 -12.22
CA SER A 328 21.22 5.18 -13.08
C SER A 328 22.72 5.29 -12.81
N LEU A 329 23.10 5.15 -11.52
CA LEU A 329 24.51 5.19 -11.10
C LEU A 329 25.20 3.80 -11.16
N GLY A 330 24.44 2.71 -11.34
CA GLY A 330 24.96 1.35 -11.32
C GLY A 330 25.44 0.89 -9.94
N VAL A 331 24.79 1.38 -8.86
CA VAL A 331 25.13 1.06 -7.46
C VAL A 331 23.89 0.56 -6.71
N GLY A 332 24.09 0.02 -5.48
CA GLY A 332 22.96 -0.39 -4.64
C GLY A 332 22.25 0.79 -3.99
N VAL A 333 20.94 0.65 -3.75
CA VAL A 333 20.14 1.53 -2.92
C VAL A 333 20.74 1.62 -1.51
N GLY A 334 20.70 2.78 -0.84
CA GLY A 334 21.27 3.01 0.50
C GLY A 334 22.79 3.25 0.51
N THR A 335 23.40 3.45 -0.66
CA THR A 335 24.79 3.94 -0.73
C THR A 335 24.84 5.45 -0.58
N LYS A 336 25.94 5.98 0.00
CA LYS A 336 26.15 7.44 0.14
C LYS A 336 26.02 8.23 -1.19
N ALA A 337 26.33 7.59 -2.31
CA ALA A 337 26.17 8.19 -3.62
C ALA A 337 24.68 8.39 -3.98
N VAL A 338 23.84 7.38 -3.69
CA VAL A 338 22.37 7.47 -3.87
C VAL A 338 21.78 8.51 -2.93
N ASP A 339 22.14 8.45 -1.64
CA ASP A 339 21.63 9.42 -0.64
C ASP A 339 22.00 10.86 -1.01
N GLY A 340 23.26 11.11 -1.43
CA GLY A 340 23.71 12.44 -1.84
C GLY A 340 22.98 12.97 -3.07
N GLU A 341 22.75 12.12 -4.07
CA GLU A 341 22.02 12.50 -5.27
C GLU A 341 20.53 12.72 -4.97
N TYR A 342 19.92 11.85 -4.15
CA TYR A 342 18.55 11.99 -3.69
C TYR A 342 18.32 13.36 -3.01
N GLU A 343 19.14 13.70 -1.99
CA GLU A 343 19.04 14.98 -1.28
C GLU A 343 19.25 16.19 -2.22
N ARG A 344 20.11 16.05 -3.23
CA ARG A 344 20.33 17.09 -4.23
C ARG A 344 19.09 17.31 -5.10
N LEU A 345 18.47 16.22 -5.57
CA LEU A 345 17.27 16.27 -6.40
C LEU A 345 16.06 16.81 -5.63
N ILE A 346 15.87 16.36 -4.38
CA ILE A 346 14.78 16.85 -3.50
C ILE A 346 14.95 18.35 -3.25
N ARG A 347 16.17 18.81 -2.95
CA ARG A 347 16.44 20.25 -2.72
C ARG A 347 16.13 21.10 -3.94
N ALA A 348 16.40 20.60 -5.14
CA ALA A 348 16.16 21.32 -6.39
C ALA A 348 14.70 21.23 -6.86
N GLY A 349 14.06 20.07 -6.68
CA GLY A 349 12.72 19.77 -7.18
C GLY A 349 11.59 19.93 -6.16
N GLY A 350 11.93 20.15 -4.88
CA GLY A 350 10.97 20.34 -3.78
C GLY A 350 10.63 19.06 -3.01
N SER A 351 10.27 17.97 -3.67
CA SER A 351 9.97 16.69 -3.07
C SER A 351 10.16 15.52 -4.04
N GLU A 352 10.14 14.28 -3.51
CA GLU A 352 10.25 13.09 -4.35
C GLU A 352 9.12 13.01 -5.37
N PHE A 353 7.86 13.16 -4.95
CA PHE A 353 6.73 13.13 -5.87
C PHE A 353 6.74 14.28 -6.86
N ALA A 354 7.19 15.48 -6.46
CA ALA A 354 7.39 16.55 -7.42
C ALA A 354 8.38 16.13 -8.52
N VAL A 355 9.49 15.51 -8.15
CA VAL A 355 10.53 15.05 -9.10
C VAL A 355 10.04 13.91 -9.99
N ILE A 356 9.42 12.87 -9.41
CA ILE A 356 9.06 11.67 -10.19
C ILE A 356 7.68 11.75 -10.86
N LEU A 357 6.78 12.63 -10.39
CA LEU A 357 5.39 12.72 -10.86
C LEU A 357 5.07 14.03 -11.56
N ASP A 358 5.38 15.18 -10.93
CA ASP A 358 4.77 16.45 -11.33
C ASP A 358 5.65 17.31 -12.28
N LEU A 359 6.95 17.41 -12.01
CA LEU A 359 7.82 18.32 -12.76
C LEU A 359 7.97 17.91 -14.24
N PRO A 360 7.82 18.85 -15.18
CA PRO A 360 8.01 18.56 -16.60
C PRO A 360 9.48 18.24 -16.91
N PRO A 361 9.75 17.44 -17.97
CA PRO A 361 11.12 17.07 -18.36
C PRO A 361 12.08 18.23 -18.54
N GLU A 362 11.59 19.38 -19.03
CA GLU A 362 12.42 20.57 -19.26
C GLU A 362 12.90 21.21 -17.94
N GLU A 363 12.14 21.09 -16.87
CA GLU A 363 12.58 21.54 -15.55
C GLU A 363 13.55 20.55 -14.93
N LEU A 364 13.24 19.26 -14.98
CA LEU A 364 14.12 18.19 -14.49
C LEU A 364 15.50 18.25 -15.14
N LYS A 365 15.58 18.55 -16.43
CA LYS A 365 16.82 18.69 -17.20
C LYS A 365 17.79 19.72 -16.63
N ARG A 366 17.30 20.70 -15.86
CA ARG A 366 18.14 21.74 -15.26
C ARG A 366 18.99 21.23 -14.10
N PHE A 367 18.57 20.13 -13.46
CA PHE A 367 19.23 19.65 -12.27
C PHE A 367 19.40 18.13 -12.20
N ALA A 368 18.63 17.32 -12.92
CA ALA A 368 18.83 15.88 -12.96
C ALA A 368 19.96 15.50 -13.93
N SER A 369 20.73 14.46 -13.58
CA SER A 369 21.68 13.88 -14.53
C SER A 369 20.97 13.27 -15.74
N PRO A 370 21.59 13.18 -16.94
CA PRO A 370 20.92 12.63 -18.11
C PRO A 370 20.33 11.23 -17.91
N LYS A 371 21.01 10.35 -17.18
CA LYS A 371 20.55 8.99 -16.91
C LYS A 371 19.36 8.96 -15.93
N VAL A 372 19.40 9.79 -14.88
CA VAL A 372 18.27 9.90 -13.93
C VAL A 372 17.05 10.48 -14.63
N LEU A 373 17.23 11.50 -15.44
CA LEU A 373 16.15 12.08 -16.26
C LEU A 373 15.55 11.05 -17.20
N GLU A 374 16.38 10.29 -17.92
CA GLU A 374 15.94 9.20 -18.78
C GLU A 374 15.14 8.16 -17.99
N GLY A 375 15.63 7.75 -16.82
CA GLY A 375 14.94 6.81 -15.93
C GLY A 375 13.55 7.30 -15.52
N ILE A 376 13.43 8.56 -15.10
CA ILE A 376 12.13 9.16 -14.73
C ILE A 376 11.17 9.18 -15.94
N ILE A 377 11.66 9.59 -17.12
CA ILE A 377 10.82 9.66 -18.32
C ILE A 377 10.36 8.25 -18.73
N ARG A 378 11.26 7.26 -18.74
CA ARG A 378 10.91 5.86 -19.09
C ARG A 378 9.89 5.28 -18.12
N MET A 379 10.07 5.49 -16.82
CA MET A 379 9.09 5.08 -15.80
C MET A 379 7.71 5.70 -16.07
N ARG A 380 7.63 7.04 -16.26
CA ARG A 380 6.38 7.74 -16.57
C ARG A 380 5.69 7.21 -17.83
N GLN A 381 6.46 6.74 -18.80
CA GLN A 381 5.97 6.16 -20.06
C GLN A 381 5.66 4.66 -19.96
N GLY A 382 5.83 4.03 -18.79
CA GLY A 382 5.68 2.59 -18.63
C GLY A 382 6.73 1.75 -19.39
N LYS A 383 7.82 2.39 -19.86
CA LYS A 383 8.92 1.71 -20.57
C LYS A 383 9.91 1.10 -19.60
N ILE A 384 9.52 -0.01 -18.99
CA ILE A 384 10.27 -0.73 -17.97
C ILE A 384 10.38 -2.20 -18.34
N HIS A 385 11.39 -2.86 -17.78
CA HIS A 385 11.55 -4.31 -17.90
C HIS A 385 11.17 -4.98 -16.60
N ILE A 386 10.28 -5.97 -16.66
CA ILE A 386 9.71 -6.65 -15.50
C ILE A 386 10.09 -8.13 -15.50
N VAL A 387 10.75 -8.59 -14.44
CA VAL A 387 10.96 -10.01 -14.13
C VAL A 387 10.13 -10.33 -12.90
N PRO A 388 9.02 -11.08 -13.01
CA PRO A 388 8.14 -11.32 -11.88
C PRO A 388 8.75 -12.22 -10.82
N GLY A 389 8.45 -11.93 -9.54
CA GLY A 389 8.85 -12.77 -8.43
C GLY A 389 8.03 -14.05 -8.32
N HIS A 390 8.59 -15.09 -7.70
CA HIS A 390 7.98 -16.41 -7.56
C HIS A 390 8.64 -17.22 -6.44
N ASP A 391 7.90 -18.07 -5.78
CA ASP A 391 8.40 -19.08 -4.81
C ASP A 391 9.48 -18.57 -3.83
N GLY A 392 9.28 -17.37 -3.28
CA GLY A 392 10.19 -16.74 -2.32
C GLY A 392 11.34 -15.96 -2.95
N VAL A 393 11.44 -15.90 -4.28
CA VAL A 393 12.39 -15.05 -5.03
C VAL A 393 11.69 -13.72 -5.35
N TYR A 394 12.34 -12.61 -5.01
CA TYR A 394 11.82 -11.29 -5.38
C TYR A 394 11.88 -11.08 -6.89
N GLY A 395 10.87 -10.44 -7.44
CA GLY A 395 10.91 -9.92 -8.80
C GLY A 395 11.88 -8.76 -8.93
N LYS A 396 12.06 -8.30 -10.15
CA LYS A 396 12.95 -7.19 -10.45
C LYS A 396 12.29 -6.28 -11.49
N ILE A 397 12.26 -4.99 -11.19
CA ILE A 397 11.94 -3.94 -12.15
C ILE A 397 13.24 -3.27 -12.58
N SER A 398 13.41 -3.01 -13.86
CA SER A 398 14.56 -2.30 -14.41
C SER A 398 14.07 -1.24 -15.40
N ILE A 399 14.61 -0.05 -15.29
CA ILE A 399 14.23 1.11 -16.10
C ILE A 399 15.15 1.25 -17.30
N LEU A 400 16.43 1.05 -17.06
CA LEU A 400 17.47 1.11 -18.08
C LEU A 400 17.74 -0.33 -18.57
N SER A 401 17.28 -0.64 -19.80
CA SER A 401 17.47 -1.98 -20.37
C SER A 401 18.95 -2.37 -20.35
N PRO A 402 19.30 -3.58 -19.91
CA PRO A 402 20.61 -4.14 -20.20
C PRO A 402 20.71 -4.24 -21.73
N LYS A 403 21.74 -3.70 -22.32
CA LYS A 403 22.11 -4.01 -23.71
C LYS A 403 22.30 -5.54 -23.75
N ASP A 404 21.48 -6.25 -24.53
CA ASP A 404 21.64 -7.68 -24.83
C ASP A 404 20.95 -8.74 -23.92
N SER A 405 19.76 -8.53 -23.38
CA SER A 405 18.90 -9.68 -23.07
C SER A 405 17.72 -9.68 -24.06
N GLY A 406 17.67 -10.68 -24.93
CA GLY A 406 16.65 -10.85 -25.97
C GLY A 406 15.25 -11.25 -25.43
N GLU A 407 14.88 -10.74 -24.29
CA GLU A 407 13.58 -10.89 -23.66
C GLU A 407 12.77 -9.60 -23.88
N GLY A 408 11.58 -9.75 -24.43
CA GLY A 408 10.79 -8.65 -24.95
C GLY A 408 10.44 -7.58 -23.90
N GLU A 409 10.51 -6.33 -24.31
CA GLU A 409 9.94 -5.21 -23.56
C GLU A 409 8.44 -5.44 -23.36
N VAL A 410 8.02 -5.62 -22.11
CA VAL A 410 6.61 -5.53 -21.75
C VAL A 410 6.30 -4.06 -21.53
N SER A 411 5.87 -3.36 -22.59
CA SER A 411 5.33 -2.03 -22.44
C SER A 411 3.93 -2.16 -21.82
N ARG A 412 3.74 -1.73 -20.59
CA ARG A 412 2.41 -1.40 -20.07
C ARG A 412 2.08 0.02 -20.51
N GLU A 413 1.00 0.18 -21.28
CA GLU A 413 0.39 1.49 -21.45
C GLU A 413 -0.16 1.93 -20.08
N GLN A 414 0.53 2.88 -19.44
CA GLN A 414 -0.05 3.58 -18.30
C GLN A 414 -1.19 4.47 -18.82
N MET A 415 -2.31 4.52 -18.10
CA MET A 415 -3.34 5.51 -18.37
C MET A 415 -2.68 6.90 -18.39
N SER A 416 -2.83 7.64 -19.49
CA SER A 416 -2.19 8.93 -19.71
C SER A 416 -2.70 9.94 -18.70
N LEU A 417 -1.98 10.12 -17.60
CA LEU A 417 -2.14 11.21 -16.64
C LEU A 417 -1.08 12.32 -16.85
N PHE A 418 -0.19 12.14 -17.84
CA PHE A 418 0.89 13.07 -18.15
C PHE A 418 0.69 13.75 -19.50
#